data_6a74522d8be5df93045adfef7b1ee3b0
#
_entry.id   6a74522d8be5df93045adfef7b1ee3b0
#
_cell.length_a   1.000
_cell.length_b   1.000
_cell.length_c   1.000
_cell.angle_alpha   90.00
_cell.angle_beta   90.00
_cell.angle_gamma   90.00
#
_symmetry.space_group_name_H-M   'P 1'
#
loop_
_entity.id
_entity.type
_entity.pdbx_description
1 polymer ?
#
loop_
_entity_poly.entity_id
_entity_poly.type
_entity_poly.pdbx_seq_one_letter_code
_entity_poly.pdbx_strand_id
1 'polypeptide(L)'
;MPNTNNAIETTEPPLNWLAQPDYVAMAERARLVMKAKQLADTLKLWQELHKLSADPDMLLAAAAYICPDMLSDEFKLKPEPLRLLEGLKASQKVWLIYQQHGKNGSAEGLRRLLLAIILDLRVLIILLAWQLVQMRQALTWPETERLALANLTFDIHAPLANRLGIWQLKWELEDL
;
A
#
# COMPACT_ATOMS: atom_id res chain seq x y z
N MET A 1 -1.33 -46.66 5.49
CA MET A 1 -1.71 -45.50 4.65
C MET A 1 -1.48 -44.25 5.46
N PRO A 2 -0.42 -43.47 5.23
CA PRO A 2 -0.25 -42.23 5.91
C PRO A 2 -1.09 -41.13 5.23
N ASN A 3 -1.96 -40.55 6.02
CA ASN A 3 -2.83 -39.44 5.64
C ASN A 3 -1.98 -38.14 5.71
N THR A 4 -1.47 -37.68 4.60
CA THR A 4 -0.78 -36.42 4.51
C THR A 4 -1.79 -35.31 4.22
N ASN A 5 -2.45 -34.85 5.27
CA ASN A 5 -3.06 -33.51 5.26
C ASN A 5 -1.94 -32.49 5.43
N ASN A 6 -1.28 -32.12 4.35
CA ASN A 6 -0.54 -30.89 4.27
C ASN A 6 -1.55 -29.74 4.12
N ALA A 7 -2.16 -29.34 5.22
CA ALA A 7 -2.71 -28.02 5.35
C ALA A 7 -1.49 -27.07 5.36
N ILE A 8 -1.29 -26.34 4.27
CA ILE A 8 -0.44 -25.17 4.24
C ILE A 8 -1.12 -24.19 5.20
N GLU A 9 -0.70 -24.23 6.46
CA GLU A 9 -0.97 -23.14 7.41
C GLU A 9 -0.29 -21.92 6.82
N THR A 10 -1.06 -21.09 6.13
CA THR A 10 -0.69 -19.70 5.90
C THR A 10 -0.73 -18.99 7.26
N THR A 11 0.30 -19.17 8.05
CA THR A 11 0.49 -18.40 9.28
C THR A 11 0.80 -16.98 8.88
N GLU A 12 -0.27 -16.19 8.67
CA GLU A 12 -0.12 -14.73 8.70
C GLU A 12 0.50 -14.39 10.06
N PRO A 13 1.61 -13.60 10.09
CA PRO A 13 2.21 -13.21 11.35
C PRO A 13 1.16 -12.51 12.21
N PRO A 14 1.07 -12.84 13.49
CA PRO A 14 0.02 -12.31 14.34
C PRO A 14 0.13 -10.79 14.42
N LEU A 15 -1.01 -10.09 14.27
CA LEU A 15 -1.12 -8.63 14.39
C LEU A 15 -1.04 -8.16 15.86
N ASN A 16 -0.32 -8.90 16.70
CA ASN A 16 -0.20 -8.63 18.14
C ASN A 16 0.39 -7.25 18.46
N TRP A 17 1.22 -6.74 17.55
CA TRP A 17 1.82 -5.43 17.69
C TRP A 17 0.79 -4.28 17.67
N LEU A 18 -0.40 -4.48 17.07
CA LEU A 18 -1.50 -3.51 17.11
C LEU A 18 -2.08 -3.30 18.51
N ALA A 19 -1.84 -4.21 19.45
CA ALA A 19 -2.24 -4.04 20.84
C ALA A 19 -1.29 -3.13 21.65
N GLN A 20 -0.15 -2.74 21.07
CA GLN A 20 0.78 -1.83 21.73
C GLN A 20 0.16 -0.41 21.84
N PRO A 21 0.53 0.37 22.88
CA PRO A 21 -0.07 1.68 23.15
C PRO A 21 -0.06 2.64 21.98
N ASP A 22 0.99 2.62 21.16
CA ASP A 22 1.15 3.53 20.01
C ASP A 22 0.17 3.24 18.86
N TYR A 23 -0.37 2.02 18.80
CA TYR A 23 -1.19 1.55 17.68
C TYR A 23 -2.64 1.25 18.05
N VAL A 24 -2.94 1.01 19.32
CA VAL A 24 -4.24 0.51 19.76
C VAL A 24 -5.38 1.47 19.40
N ALA A 25 -5.21 2.76 19.64
CA ALA A 25 -6.23 3.77 19.36
C ALA A 25 -6.55 3.86 17.87
N MET A 26 -5.52 3.79 17.03
CA MET A 26 -5.65 3.78 15.58
C MET A 26 -6.37 2.52 15.08
N ALA A 27 -6.04 1.36 15.62
CA ALA A 27 -6.68 0.09 15.27
C ALA A 27 -8.16 0.06 15.69
N GLU A 28 -8.49 0.57 16.87
CA GLU A 28 -9.88 0.71 17.35
C GLU A 28 -10.67 1.65 16.45
N ARG A 29 -10.10 2.78 16.09
CA ARG A 29 -10.73 3.73 15.16
C ARG A 29 -11.02 3.09 13.82
N ALA A 30 -10.06 2.36 13.25
CA ALA A 30 -10.25 1.67 11.98
C ALA A 30 -11.44 0.69 12.04
N ARG A 31 -11.56 -0.07 13.12
CA ARG A 31 -12.68 -1.00 13.32
C ARG A 31 -14.03 -0.30 13.41
N LEU A 32 -14.06 0.92 13.92
CA LEU A 32 -15.31 1.69 14.06
C LEU A 32 -15.78 2.32 12.75
N VAL A 33 -14.87 2.83 11.93
CA VAL A 33 -15.23 3.65 10.77
C VAL A 33 -15.13 2.95 9.43
N MET A 34 -14.36 1.87 9.34
CA MET A 34 -14.13 1.16 8.08
C MET A 34 -15.18 0.11 7.80
N LYS A 35 -15.59 -0.01 6.54
CA LYS A 35 -16.32 -1.17 6.03
C LYS A 35 -15.41 -2.39 6.04
N ALA A 36 -15.99 -3.60 6.05
CA ALA A 36 -15.24 -4.85 6.17
C ALA A 36 -14.08 -4.99 5.14
N LYS A 37 -14.32 -4.62 3.89
CA LYS A 37 -13.27 -4.65 2.84
C LYS A 37 -12.17 -3.65 3.12
N GLN A 38 -12.52 -2.41 3.48
CA GLN A 38 -11.53 -1.37 3.80
C GLN A 38 -10.67 -1.77 5.00
N LEU A 39 -11.27 -2.35 6.02
CA LEU A 39 -10.55 -2.83 7.19
C LEU A 39 -9.60 -3.97 6.84
N ALA A 40 -10.06 -4.96 6.07
CA ALA A 40 -9.22 -6.07 5.62
C ALA A 40 -8.02 -5.58 4.80
N ASP A 41 -8.24 -4.67 3.87
CA ASP A 41 -7.18 -4.08 3.04
C ASP A 41 -6.19 -3.26 3.88
N THR A 42 -6.70 -2.49 4.84
CA THR A 42 -5.86 -1.70 5.76
C THR A 42 -4.99 -2.59 6.64
N LEU A 43 -5.53 -3.66 7.20
CA LEU A 43 -4.77 -4.60 8.02
C LEU A 43 -3.65 -5.28 7.24
N LYS A 44 -3.91 -5.67 5.98
CA LYS A 44 -2.89 -6.21 5.08
C LYS A 44 -1.79 -5.19 4.77
N LEU A 45 -2.17 -3.96 4.47
CA LEU A 45 -1.22 -2.88 4.22
C LEU A 45 -0.38 -2.57 5.45
N TRP A 46 -0.99 -2.47 6.63
CA TRP A 46 -0.27 -2.27 7.88
C TRP A 46 0.73 -3.38 8.18
N GLN A 47 0.39 -4.61 7.88
CA GLN A 47 1.27 -5.75 8.05
C GLN A 47 2.52 -5.64 7.17
N GLU A 48 2.36 -5.27 5.89
CA GLU A 48 3.49 -5.05 4.99
C GLU A 48 4.35 -3.87 5.45
N LEU A 49 3.72 -2.76 5.83
CA LEU A 49 4.43 -1.58 6.34
C LEU A 49 5.18 -1.88 7.65
N HIS A 50 4.61 -2.69 8.53
CA HIS A 50 5.27 -3.09 9.76
C HIS A 50 6.55 -3.89 9.50
N LYS A 51 6.55 -4.79 8.52
CA LYS A 51 7.75 -5.51 8.07
C LYS A 51 8.87 -4.58 7.59
N LEU A 52 8.51 -3.42 7.06
CA LEU A 52 9.42 -2.38 6.59
C LEU A 52 9.78 -1.36 7.68
N SER A 53 9.47 -1.65 8.93
CA SER A 53 9.72 -0.77 10.08
C SER A 53 9.04 0.60 9.98
N ALA A 54 7.84 0.63 9.40
CA ALA A 54 7.05 1.86 9.29
C ALA A 54 6.69 2.42 10.67
N ASP A 55 6.73 3.74 10.79
CA ASP A 55 6.30 4.45 11.98
C ASP A 55 4.76 4.58 12.09
N PRO A 56 4.19 4.93 13.26
CA PRO A 56 2.75 5.11 13.41
C PRO A 56 2.15 6.15 12.46
N ASP A 57 2.88 7.19 12.09
CA ASP A 57 2.42 8.24 11.19
C ASP A 57 2.19 7.69 9.77
N MET A 58 3.07 6.81 9.31
CA MET A 58 2.90 6.10 8.03
C MET A 58 1.65 5.20 8.03
N LEU A 59 1.41 4.48 9.12
CA LEU A 59 0.26 3.59 9.24
C LEU A 59 -1.04 4.39 9.25
N LEU A 60 -1.09 5.51 9.96
CA LEU A 60 -2.26 6.37 10.00
C LEU A 60 -2.53 7.02 8.63
N ALA A 61 -1.50 7.52 7.95
CA ALA A 61 -1.64 8.07 6.61
C ALA A 61 -2.15 7.03 5.60
N ALA A 62 -1.63 5.80 5.67
CA ALA A 62 -2.08 4.69 4.83
C ALA A 62 -3.55 4.34 5.08
N ALA A 63 -3.99 4.28 6.32
CA ALA A 63 -5.38 4.03 6.69
C ALA A 63 -6.31 5.15 6.21
N ALA A 64 -5.90 6.41 6.38
CA ALA A 64 -6.67 7.56 5.92
C ALA A 64 -6.75 7.64 4.38
N TYR A 65 -5.75 7.14 3.68
CA TYR A 65 -5.77 7.03 2.23
C TYR A 65 -6.82 6.04 1.73
N ILE A 66 -7.00 4.92 2.43
CA ILE A 66 -8.03 3.92 2.13
C ILE A 66 -9.41 4.39 2.58
N CYS A 67 -9.49 4.99 3.76
CA CYS A 67 -10.73 5.44 4.39
C CYS A 67 -10.57 6.84 4.98
N PRO A 68 -11.06 7.90 4.29
CA PRO A 68 -10.97 9.28 4.80
C PRO A 68 -11.63 9.50 6.15
N ASP A 69 -12.61 8.66 6.54
CA ASP A 69 -13.29 8.75 7.84
C ASP A 69 -12.37 8.42 9.04
N MET A 70 -11.16 7.94 8.77
CA MET A 70 -10.11 7.87 9.79
C MET A 70 -9.76 9.25 10.36
N LEU A 71 -9.99 10.31 9.57
CA LEU A 71 -9.67 11.69 9.90
C LEU A 71 -10.86 12.36 10.58
N SER A 72 -11.16 11.98 11.82
CA SER A 72 -12.15 12.71 12.62
C SER A 72 -11.47 13.78 13.48
N ASP A 73 -12.29 14.72 14.00
CA ASP A 73 -11.82 15.81 14.88
C ASP A 73 -11.08 15.31 16.13
N GLU A 74 -11.40 14.10 16.60
CA GLU A 74 -10.72 13.46 17.73
C GLU A 74 -9.30 12.99 17.37
N PHE A 75 -9.09 12.56 16.12
CA PHE A 75 -7.79 12.30 15.54
C PHE A 75 -7.32 13.53 14.78
N LYS A 76 -7.22 14.68 15.46
CA LYS A 76 -6.57 15.85 14.88
C LYS A 76 -5.19 15.43 14.40
N LEU A 77 -5.08 15.31 13.10
CA LEU A 77 -3.84 14.85 12.47
C LEU A 77 -2.69 15.73 12.90
N LYS A 78 -1.72 15.09 13.49
CA LYS A 78 -0.39 15.65 13.57
C LYS A 78 0.05 16.06 12.16
N PRO A 79 0.91 17.08 12.00
CA PRO A 79 1.35 17.53 10.68
C PRO A 79 1.95 16.42 9.79
N GLU A 80 2.63 15.45 10.39
CA GLU A 80 3.33 14.39 9.64
C GLU A 80 2.39 13.43 8.90
N PRO A 81 1.37 12.79 9.52
CA PRO A 81 0.43 11.96 8.78
C PRO A 81 -0.30 12.72 7.69
N LEU A 82 -0.63 13.99 7.93
CA LEU A 82 -1.32 14.83 6.95
C LEU A 82 -0.44 15.08 5.72
N ARG A 83 0.84 15.39 5.93
CA ARG A 83 1.82 15.60 4.86
C ARG A 83 2.00 14.34 4.02
N LEU A 84 2.10 13.17 4.66
CA LEU A 84 2.18 11.89 3.96
C LEU A 84 0.92 11.61 3.15
N LEU A 85 -0.26 11.88 3.70
CA LEU A 85 -1.53 11.72 3.00
C LEU A 85 -1.63 12.64 1.78
N GLU A 86 -1.17 13.87 1.89
CA GLU A 86 -1.11 14.82 0.76
C GLU A 86 -0.20 14.28 -0.35
N GLY A 87 0.96 13.72 -0.01
CA GLY A 87 1.84 13.05 -0.96
C GLY A 87 1.19 11.86 -1.65
N LEU A 88 0.46 11.03 -0.91
CA LEU A 88 -0.31 9.91 -1.46
C LEU A 88 -1.39 10.38 -2.45
N LYS A 89 -2.13 11.43 -2.09
CA LYS A 89 -3.15 12.02 -2.98
C LYS A 89 -2.55 12.65 -4.24
N ALA A 90 -1.41 13.33 -4.11
CA ALA A 90 -0.71 13.90 -5.25
C ALA A 90 -0.25 12.82 -6.22
N SER A 91 0.20 11.67 -5.74
CA SER A 91 0.60 10.54 -6.57
C SER A 91 -0.54 9.94 -7.37
N GLN A 92 -1.78 9.98 -6.90
CA GLN A 92 -2.95 9.51 -7.64
C GLN A 92 -3.12 10.23 -8.97
N LYS A 93 -2.75 11.50 -9.06
CA LYS A 93 -2.82 12.27 -10.31
C LYS A 93 -1.89 11.69 -11.37
N VAL A 94 -0.75 11.16 -10.98
CA VAL A 94 0.19 10.49 -11.89
C VAL A 94 -0.43 9.21 -12.45
N TRP A 95 -1.13 8.45 -11.61
CA TRP A 95 -1.82 7.23 -12.06
C TRP A 95 -2.93 7.53 -13.06
N LEU A 96 -3.69 8.60 -12.84
CA LEU A 96 -4.72 9.04 -13.78
C LEU A 96 -4.13 9.41 -15.14
N ILE A 97 -2.99 10.11 -15.14
CA ILE A 97 -2.26 10.44 -16.38
C ILE A 97 -1.82 9.15 -17.09
N TYR A 98 -1.26 8.19 -16.36
CA TYR A 98 -0.87 6.90 -16.93
C TYR A 98 -2.06 6.15 -17.56
N GLN A 99 -3.19 6.11 -16.88
CA GLN A 99 -4.41 5.46 -17.37
C GLN A 99 -4.97 6.12 -18.63
N GLN A 100 -4.91 7.46 -18.72
CA GLN A 100 -5.42 8.22 -19.85
C GLN A 100 -4.55 8.10 -21.10
N HIS A 101 -3.25 8.03 -20.96
CA HIS A 101 -2.29 8.01 -22.07
C HIS A 101 -1.85 6.60 -22.47
N GLY A 102 -2.17 5.58 -21.66
CA GLY A 102 -1.83 4.19 -21.92
C GLY A 102 -0.34 3.96 -22.12
N LYS A 103 0.03 2.91 -22.88
CA LYS A 103 1.42 2.59 -23.20
C LYS A 103 2.13 3.64 -24.07
N ASN A 104 1.41 4.61 -24.62
CA ASN A 104 1.97 5.68 -25.47
C ASN A 104 2.63 6.81 -24.64
N GLY A 105 2.45 6.84 -23.32
CA GLY A 105 3.18 7.72 -22.43
C GLY A 105 4.53 7.13 -22.07
N SER A 106 5.57 7.98 -21.91
CA SER A 106 6.86 7.55 -21.40
C SER A 106 6.74 7.10 -19.94
N ALA A 107 6.89 5.79 -19.67
CA ALA A 107 6.91 5.27 -18.30
C ALA A 107 8.06 5.91 -17.49
N GLU A 108 9.20 6.17 -18.13
CA GLU A 108 10.31 6.89 -17.53
C GLU A 108 9.95 8.33 -17.14
N GLY A 109 9.21 9.04 -17.99
CA GLY A 109 8.72 10.39 -17.68
C GLY A 109 7.76 10.41 -16.49
N LEU A 110 6.87 9.44 -16.40
CA LEU A 110 5.95 9.29 -15.27
C LEU A 110 6.67 8.94 -13.96
N ARG A 111 7.67 8.06 -14.01
CA ARG A 111 8.51 7.75 -12.85
C ARG A 111 9.26 8.99 -12.36
N ARG A 112 9.83 9.78 -13.26
CA ARG A 112 10.50 11.05 -12.93
C ARG A 112 9.54 12.06 -12.32
N LEU A 113 8.33 12.19 -12.89
CA LEU A 113 7.29 13.07 -12.36
C LEU A 113 6.89 12.65 -10.96
N LEU A 114 6.68 11.36 -10.73
CA LEU A 114 6.34 10.82 -9.43
C LEU A 114 7.42 11.14 -8.38
N LEU A 115 8.68 10.91 -8.72
CA LEU A 115 9.81 11.21 -7.84
C LEU A 115 9.95 12.71 -7.56
N ALA A 116 9.59 13.58 -8.52
CA ALA A 116 9.61 15.02 -8.33
C ALA A 116 8.48 15.53 -7.43
N ILE A 117 7.31 14.90 -7.48
CA ILE A 117 6.14 15.26 -6.66
C ILE A 117 6.29 14.75 -5.24
N ILE A 118 6.85 13.55 -5.07
CA ILE A 118 7.00 12.91 -3.77
C ILE A 118 8.27 13.41 -3.11
N LEU A 119 8.10 14.29 -2.12
CA LEU A 119 9.20 14.87 -1.35
C LEU A 119 9.64 13.98 -0.17
N ASP A 120 8.81 13.03 0.23
CA ASP A 120 9.05 12.15 1.36
C ASP A 120 9.08 10.68 0.91
N LEU A 121 10.20 10.01 1.15
CA LEU A 121 10.41 8.61 0.78
C LEU A 121 9.37 7.67 1.41
N ARG A 122 8.83 8.02 2.57
CA ARG A 122 7.80 7.22 3.25
C ARG A 122 6.53 7.09 2.40
N VAL A 123 6.20 8.11 1.62
CA VAL A 123 5.08 8.07 0.67
C VAL A 123 5.28 6.97 -0.38
N LEU A 124 6.49 6.87 -0.94
CA LEU A 124 6.83 5.81 -1.91
C LEU A 124 6.74 4.42 -1.28
N ILE A 125 7.21 4.27 -0.05
CA ILE A 125 7.12 3.00 0.68
C ILE A 125 5.65 2.58 0.86
N ILE A 126 4.79 3.50 1.25
CA ILE A 126 3.34 3.23 1.39
C ILE A 126 2.73 2.83 0.03
N LEU A 127 3.05 3.55 -1.04
CA LEU A 127 2.53 3.25 -2.38
C LEU A 127 2.97 1.87 -2.88
N LEU A 128 4.24 1.53 -2.69
CA LEU A 128 4.78 0.23 -3.10
C LEU A 128 4.18 -0.92 -2.28
N ALA A 129 4.03 -0.73 -0.98
CA ALA A 129 3.38 -1.71 -0.11
C ALA A 129 1.89 -1.89 -0.48
N TRP A 130 1.19 -0.81 -0.81
CA TRP A 130 -0.18 -0.88 -1.28
C TRP A 130 -0.30 -1.61 -2.62
N GLN A 131 0.60 -1.34 -3.55
CA GLN A 131 0.65 -2.05 -4.83
C GLN A 131 0.85 -3.55 -4.63
N LEU A 132 1.72 -3.94 -3.72
CA LEU A 132 1.93 -5.35 -3.38
C LEU A 132 0.67 -6.02 -2.84
N VAL A 133 -0.04 -5.35 -1.91
CA VAL A 133 -1.32 -5.84 -1.38
C VAL A 133 -2.34 -6.03 -2.50
N GLN A 134 -2.46 -5.07 -3.41
CA GLN A 134 -3.37 -5.17 -4.55
C GLN A 134 -2.99 -6.31 -5.51
N MET A 135 -1.71 -6.47 -5.84
CA MET A 135 -1.22 -7.54 -6.72
C MET A 135 -1.55 -8.93 -6.17
N ARG A 136 -1.38 -9.14 -4.87
CA ARG A 136 -1.75 -10.41 -4.22
C ARG A 136 -3.25 -10.72 -4.28
N GLN A 137 -4.08 -9.69 -4.28
CA GLN A 137 -5.54 -9.84 -4.39
C GLN A 137 -6.02 -9.97 -5.84
N ALA A 138 -5.24 -9.53 -6.80
CA ALA A 138 -5.63 -9.43 -8.20
C ALA A 138 -5.94 -10.78 -8.86
N LEU A 139 -5.49 -11.89 -8.29
CA LEU A 139 -5.80 -13.23 -8.79
C LEU A 139 -7.31 -13.51 -8.91
N THR A 140 -8.12 -12.84 -8.10
CA THR A 140 -9.59 -12.97 -8.09
C THR A 140 -10.31 -11.89 -8.92
N TRP A 141 -9.56 -10.98 -9.54
CA TRP A 141 -10.12 -9.86 -10.29
C TRP A 141 -10.40 -10.23 -11.75
N PRO A 142 -11.29 -9.48 -12.43
CA PRO A 142 -11.47 -9.60 -13.88
C PRO A 142 -10.13 -9.44 -14.61
N GLU A 143 -9.97 -10.17 -15.71
CA GLU A 143 -8.72 -10.21 -16.47
C GLU A 143 -8.23 -8.83 -16.92
N THR A 144 -9.15 -7.97 -17.37
CA THR A 144 -8.81 -6.60 -17.82
C THR A 144 -8.22 -5.75 -16.71
N GLU A 145 -8.78 -5.82 -15.50
CA GLU A 145 -8.30 -5.09 -14.34
C GLU A 145 -6.96 -5.66 -13.85
N ARG A 146 -6.82 -6.98 -13.86
CA ARG A 146 -5.59 -7.67 -13.50
C ARG A 146 -4.44 -7.33 -14.43
N LEU A 147 -4.67 -7.29 -15.75
CA LEU A 147 -3.66 -6.90 -16.73
C LEU A 147 -3.28 -5.42 -16.59
N ALA A 148 -4.24 -4.53 -16.33
CA ALA A 148 -3.97 -3.12 -16.09
C ALA A 148 -3.08 -2.93 -14.85
N LEU A 149 -3.37 -3.64 -13.77
CA LEU A 149 -2.58 -3.61 -12.55
C LEU A 149 -1.16 -4.17 -12.79
N ALA A 150 -1.02 -5.29 -13.49
CA ALA A 150 0.26 -5.91 -13.82
C ALA A 150 1.13 -4.97 -14.67
N ASN A 151 0.56 -4.33 -15.68
CA ASN A 151 1.28 -3.36 -16.52
C ASN A 151 1.76 -2.16 -15.69
N LEU A 152 0.92 -1.61 -14.84
CA LEU A 152 1.28 -0.50 -13.95
C LEU A 152 2.41 -0.91 -12.99
N THR A 153 2.35 -2.11 -12.45
CA THR A 153 3.39 -2.64 -11.57
C THR A 153 4.72 -2.78 -12.30
N PHE A 154 4.71 -3.40 -13.47
CA PHE A 154 5.91 -3.61 -14.28
C PHE A 154 6.53 -2.29 -14.76
N ASP A 155 5.71 -1.35 -15.23
CA ASP A 155 6.20 -0.10 -15.81
C ASP A 155 6.65 0.92 -14.77
N ILE A 156 6.04 0.94 -13.60
CA ILE A 156 6.22 2.01 -12.60
C ILE A 156 6.73 1.49 -11.26
N HIS A 157 6.00 0.58 -10.63
CA HIS A 157 6.25 0.24 -9.22
C HIS A 157 7.52 -0.60 -9.02
N ALA A 158 7.74 -1.65 -9.81
CA ALA A 158 8.93 -2.49 -9.70
C ALA A 158 10.23 -1.71 -10.01
N PRO A 159 10.29 -0.89 -11.08
CA PRO A 159 11.45 -0.03 -11.31
C PRO A 159 11.71 0.99 -10.19
N LEU A 160 10.66 1.55 -9.58
CA LEU A 160 10.81 2.46 -8.43
C LEU A 160 11.38 1.72 -7.21
N ALA A 161 10.86 0.54 -6.89
CA ALA A 161 11.37 -0.29 -5.79
C ALA A 161 12.85 -0.64 -6.00
N ASN A 162 13.23 -0.98 -7.24
CA ASN A 162 14.62 -1.24 -7.61
C ASN A 162 15.51 -0.02 -7.40
N ARG A 163 15.09 1.15 -7.85
CA ARG A 163 15.84 2.41 -7.73
C ARG A 163 16.04 2.84 -6.28
N LEU A 164 15.07 2.55 -5.42
CA LEU A 164 15.13 2.85 -3.99
C LEU A 164 15.92 1.80 -3.19
N GLY A 165 16.33 0.70 -3.81
CA GLY A 165 17.03 -0.40 -3.15
C GLY A 165 16.15 -1.21 -2.20
N ILE A 166 14.83 -1.16 -2.34
CA ILE A 166 13.89 -1.97 -1.54
C ILE A 166 13.71 -3.34 -2.22
N TRP A 167 14.76 -4.13 -2.17
CA TRP A 167 14.87 -5.42 -2.88
C TRP A 167 13.75 -6.40 -2.55
N GLN A 168 13.30 -6.42 -1.30
CA GLN A 168 12.23 -7.30 -0.86
C GLN A 168 10.92 -6.99 -1.61
N LEU A 169 10.52 -5.73 -1.68
CA LEU A 169 9.32 -5.32 -2.41
C LEU A 169 9.48 -5.52 -3.93
N LYS A 170 10.68 -5.23 -4.45
CA LYS A 170 10.96 -5.42 -5.87
C LYS A 170 10.69 -6.84 -6.32
N TRP A 171 11.31 -7.80 -5.65
CA TRP A 171 11.19 -9.21 -6.05
C TRP A 171 9.75 -9.72 -5.93
N GLU A 172 9.06 -9.37 -4.85
CA GLU A 172 7.66 -9.77 -4.70
C GLU A 172 6.75 -9.15 -5.78
N LEU A 173 7.00 -7.89 -6.18
CA LEU A 173 6.24 -7.23 -7.24
C LEU A 173 6.54 -7.80 -8.63
N GLU A 174 7.75 -8.29 -8.87
CA GLU A 174 8.13 -8.92 -10.15
C GLU A 174 7.63 -10.36 -10.27
N ASP A 175 7.48 -11.08 -9.15
CA ASP A 175 7.07 -12.49 -9.13
C ASP A 175 5.55 -12.69 -9.20
N LEU A 176 4.77 -11.68 -8.91
CA LEU A 176 3.31 -11.71 -8.93
C LEU A 176 2.73 -11.37 -10.31
#